data_d8abb651d448f02e1808ef5da7f9b8af
#
_entry.id   d8abb651d448f02e1808ef5da7f9b8af
#
_cell.length_a   1.000
_cell.length_b   1.000
_cell.length_c   1.000
_cell.angle_alpha   90.00
_cell.angle_beta   90.00
_cell.angle_gamma   90.00
#
_symmetry.space_group_name_H-M   'P 1'
#
loop_
_entity.id
_entity.type
_entity.pdbx_description
1 polymer ?
#
loop_
_entity_poly.entity_id
_entity_poly.type
_entity_poly.pdbx_seq_one_letter_code
_entity_poly.pdbx_strand_id
1 'polypeptide(L)'
;KDAGDEVWNAVDANYNALMGKDENGNQMTYDGRSFLFGQYQKGYIGEYDFNISVGFNDRVWLGFTLGIHDVHYRSNSVYTENYVADKEAYGTAWESQRITGTGYDAKLGIIFRPVEDSPFRIGAYVNSPVFYDLSMDGTADLELVDKNITDDKGNYAEASNTNSSSLDYRLNTAWKTGISLGHTIGSNLALGATYEYAWYNHMDNRVKDGGYYDG
;
A
#
# COMPACT_ATOMS: atom_id res chain seq x y z
N LYS A 1 -10.28 -12.18 9.11
CA LYS A 1 -11.51 -11.64 8.49
C LYS A 1 -11.12 -10.31 7.92
N ASP A 2 -11.16 -10.18 6.60
CA ASP A 2 -10.82 -8.94 5.93
C ASP A 2 -11.87 -7.86 6.24
N ALA A 3 -11.41 -6.63 6.49
CA ALA A 3 -12.30 -5.47 6.64
C ALA A 3 -13.22 -5.32 5.41
N GLY A 4 -12.77 -5.78 4.23
CA GLY A 4 -13.56 -5.88 3.02
C GLY A 4 -14.81 -6.76 3.15
N ASP A 5 -14.68 -7.94 3.75
CA ASP A 5 -15.82 -8.86 3.93
C ASP A 5 -16.90 -8.28 4.85
N GLU A 6 -16.52 -7.52 5.86
CA GLU A 6 -17.47 -6.86 6.76
C GLU A 6 -18.23 -5.74 6.06
N VAL A 7 -17.56 -4.98 5.19
CA VAL A 7 -18.21 -3.95 4.37
C VAL A 7 -19.18 -4.57 3.39
N TRP A 8 -18.77 -5.61 2.65
CA TRP A 8 -19.65 -6.30 1.71
C TRP A 8 -20.85 -6.97 2.42
N ASN A 9 -20.65 -7.57 3.57
CA ASN A 9 -21.77 -8.12 4.36
C ASN A 9 -22.74 -7.02 4.82
N ALA A 10 -22.25 -5.83 5.14
CA ALA A 10 -23.11 -4.70 5.48
C ALA A 10 -23.86 -4.17 4.25
N VAL A 11 -23.21 -4.12 3.08
CA VAL A 11 -23.85 -3.79 1.80
C VAL A 11 -24.99 -4.79 1.52
N ASP A 12 -24.70 -6.08 1.57
CA ASP A 12 -25.68 -7.13 1.31
C ASP A 12 -26.86 -7.06 2.29
N ALA A 13 -26.61 -6.86 3.57
CA ALA A 13 -27.64 -6.76 4.58
C ALA A 13 -28.56 -5.54 4.36
N ASN A 14 -27.97 -4.37 4.08
CA ASN A 14 -28.73 -3.15 3.81
C ASN A 14 -29.44 -3.20 2.46
N TYR A 15 -28.80 -3.74 1.45
CA TYR A 15 -29.39 -3.97 0.13
C TYR A 15 -30.62 -4.87 0.22
N ASN A 16 -30.52 -5.98 0.94
CA ASN A 16 -31.62 -6.88 1.19
C ASN A 16 -32.76 -6.21 1.98
N ALA A 17 -32.45 -5.31 2.90
CA ALA A 17 -33.45 -4.57 3.65
C ALA A 17 -34.19 -3.53 2.79
N LEU A 18 -33.48 -2.87 1.85
CA LEU A 18 -34.07 -1.90 0.92
C LEU A 18 -34.90 -2.53 -0.17
N MET A 19 -34.38 -3.59 -0.79
CA MET A 19 -35.00 -4.16 -2.01
C MET A 19 -36.16 -5.10 -1.71
N GLY A 20 -36.23 -5.67 -0.51
CA GLY A 20 -37.27 -6.59 -0.15
C GLY A 20 -37.32 -7.88 -0.99
N LYS A 21 -38.41 -8.57 -0.94
CA LYS A 21 -38.66 -9.78 -1.74
C LYS A 21 -39.86 -9.58 -2.64
N ASP A 22 -39.82 -10.17 -3.83
CA ASP A 22 -40.97 -10.25 -4.72
C ASP A 22 -42.10 -11.15 -4.13
N GLU A 23 -43.25 -11.23 -4.82
CA GLU A 23 -44.38 -12.06 -4.41
C GLU A 23 -44.05 -13.55 -4.33
N ASN A 24 -43.00 -14.00 -4.99
CA ASN A 24 -42.49 -15.38 -5.00
C ASN A 24 -41.41 -15.62 -3.94
N GLY A 25 -41.03 -14.61 -3.19
CA GLY A 25 -40.01 -14.69 -2.16
C GLY A 25 -38.57 -14.55 -2.69
N ASN A 26 -38.38 -14.22 -3.97
CA ASN A 26 -37.07 -13.95 -4.53
C ASN A 26 -36.63 -12.54 -4.17
N GLN A 27 -35.32 -12.36 -3.99
CA GLN A 27 -34.70 -11.05 -3.77
C GLN A 27 -34.97 -10.15 -4.99
N MET A 28 -35.53 -8.97 -4.77
CA MET A 28 -35.60 -7.97 -5.83
C MET A 28 -34.22 -7.39 -6.07
N THR A 29 -33.86 -7.16 -7.34
CA THR A 29 -32.61 -6.56 -7.76
C THR A 29 -32.87 -5.43 -8.75
N TYR A 30 -32.15 -4.34 -8.65
CA TYR A 30 -32.17 -3.30 -9.67
C TYR A 30 -30.97 -3.48 -10.61
N ASP A 31 -31.25 -3.27 -11.89
CA ASP A 31 -30.17 -3.22 -12.87
C ASP A 31 -29.35 -1.93 -12.66
N GLY A 32 -28.05 -2.08 -12.50
CA GLY A 32 -27.11 -0.96 -12.48
C GLY A 32 -27.11 -0.25 -13.82
N ARG A 33 -27.30 1.07 -13.83
CA ARG A 33 -27.39 1.88 -15.04
C ARG A 33 -26.13 2.65 -15.35
N SER A 34 -25.56 3.27 -14.35
CA SER A 34 -24.35 4.07 -14.43
C SER A 34 -23.62 4.07 -13.10
N PHE A 35 -22.32 4.28 -13.18
CA PHE A 35 -21.54 4.44 -11.98
C PHE A 35 -20.61 5.66 -12.10
N LEU A 36 -20.24 6.19 -10.97
CA LEU A 36 -19.20 7.21 -10.83
C LEU A 36 -18.17 6.71 -9.82
N PHE A 37 -16.91 6.75 -10.21
CA PHE A 37 -15.80 6.47 -9.30
C PHE A 37 -14.86 7.67 -9.23
N GLY A 38 -14.57 8.11 -8.04
CA GLY A 38 -13.60 9.15 -7.76
C GLY A 38 -12.58 8.66 -6.73
N GLN A 39 -11.29 8.94 -6.93
CA GLN A 39 -10.25 8.59 -5.98
C GLN A 39 -9.23 9.72 -5.85
N TYR A 40 -8.83 10.00 -4.63
CA TYR A 40 -7.73 10.89 -4.29
C TYR A 40 -6.73 10.16 -3.43
N GLN A 41 -5.47 10.14 -3.87
CA GLN A 41 -4.37 9.51 -3.13
C GLN A 41 -3.24 10.50 -2.95
N LYS A 42 -2.64 10.49 -1.77
CA LYS A 42 -1.45 11.29 -1.44
C LYS A 42 -0.60 10.53 -0.44
N GLY A 43 0.71 10.54 -0.66
CA GLY A 43 1.63 9.95 0.31
C GLY A 43 3.07 10.13 -0.07
N TYR A 44 3.95 9.77 0.85
CA TYR A 44 5.37 9.71 0.65
C TYR A 44 6.00 8.69 1.61
N ILE A 45 7.18 8.22 1.24
CA ILE A 45 8.11 7.55 2.12
C ILE A 45 9.35 8.43 2.15
N GLY A 46 9.61 9.08 3.29
CA GLY A 46 10.84 9.82 3.54
C GLY A 46 11.93 8.87 4.01
N GLU A 47 13.16 9.03 3.54
CA GLU A 47 14.33 8.27 3.98
C GLU A 47 15.41 9.21 4.45
N TYR A 48 15.92 8.96 5.66
CA TYR A 48 17.02 9.71 6.28
C TYR A 48 18.17 8.76 6.50
N ASP A 49 19.23 8.94 5.71
CA ASP A 49 20.43 8.10 5.76
C ASP A 49 21.57 8.74 6.57
N PHE A 50 22.06 8.03 7.58
CA PHE A 50 23.27 8.35 8.32
C PHE A 50 24.40 7.46 7.81
N ASN A 51 25.35 8.08 7.13
CA ASN A 51 26.41 7.38 6.42
C ASN A 51 27.78 7.66 7.06
N ILE A 52 28.58 6.61 7.21
CA ILE A 52 30.00 6.68 7.57
C ILE A 52 30.81 5.85 6.58
N SER A 53 31.93 6.38 6.13
CA SER A 53 32.81 5.66 5.22
C SER A 53 34.26 5.89 5.58
N VAL A 54 35.07 4.89 5.27
CA VAL A 54 36.53 4.92 5.52
C VAL A 54 37.28 4.35 4.31
N GLY A 55 38.38 5.01 3.93
CA GLY A 55 39.26 4.55 2.86
C GLY A 55 40.61 4.13 3.39
N PHE A 56 41.18 3.06 2.83
CA PHE A 56 42.52 2.53 3.18
C PHE A 56 43.39 2.50 1.93
N ASN A 57 44.49 3.19 2.00
CA ASN A 57 45.55 3.20 0.98
C ASN A 57 45.08 3.44 -0.45
N ASP A 58 44.00 4.20 -0.64
CA ASP A 58 43.34 4.43 -1.94
C ASP A 58 42.98 3.15 -2.71
N ARG A 59 42.89 2.03 -2.01
CA ARG A 59 42.57 0.70 -2.59
C ARG A 59 41.28 0.08 -2.10
N VAL A 60 40.93 0.32 -0.83
CA VAL A 60 39.72 -0.24 -0.23
C VAL A 60 38.91 0.86 0.42
N TRP A 61 37.63 0.93 0.12
CA TRP A 61 36.68 1.81 0.79
C TRP A 61 35.56 0.97 1.37
N LEU A 62 35.27 1.22 2.63
CA LEU A 62 34.15 0.62 3.35
C LEU A 62 33.13 1.71 3.66
N GLY A 63 31.86 1.38 3.47
CA GLY A 63 30.75 2.26 3.80
C GLY A 63 29.70 1.53 4.62
N PHE A 64 29.15 2.22 5.62
CA PHE A 64 28.04 1.77 6.42
C PHE A 64 27.00 2.86 6.48
N THR A 65 25.72 2.48 6.31
CA THR A 65 24.60 3.40 6.37
C THR A 65 23.52 2.84 7.28
N LEU A 66 22.96 3.70 8.12
CA LEU A 66 21.71 3.46 8.85
C LEU A 66 20.63 4.32 8.23
N GLY A 67 19.55 3.69 7.77
CA GLY A 67 18.38 4.36 7.23
C GLY A 67 17.23 4.40 8.23
N ILE A 68 16.56 5.54 8.29
CA ILE A 68 15.29 5.74 9.02
C ILE A 68 14.26 6.17 7.99
N HIS A 69 13.14 5.45 7.96
CA HIS A 69 12.05 5.72 7.04
C HIS A 69 10.85 6.28 7.77
N ASP A 70 10.18 7.25 7.17
CA ASP A 70 8.93 7.85 7.63
C ASP A 70 7.87 7.66 6.55
N VAL A 71 6.78 6.97 6.91
CA VAL A 71 5.73 6.56 5.97
C VAL A 71 4.44 7.32 6.25
N HIS A 72 3.94 8.00 5.22
CA HIS A 72 2.65 8.66 5.26
C HIS A 72 1.90 8.39 3.97
N TYR A 73 0.75 7.76 4.06
CA TYR A 73 -0.15 7.52 2.94
C TYR A 73 -1.59 7.79 3.35
N ARG A 74 -2.35 8.40 2.44
CA ARG A 74 -3.78 8.61 2.57
C ARG A 74 -4.47 8.40 1.24
N SER A 75 -5.55 7.65 1.26
CA SER A 75 -6.46 7.47 0.14
C SER A 75 -7.88 7.78 0.57
N ASN A 76 -8.65 8.43 -0.31
CA ASN A 76 -10.09 8.56 -0.18
C ASN A 76 -10.70 8.20 -1.52
N SER A 77 -11.72 7.37 -1.52
CA SER A 77 -12.48 7.00 -2.71
C SER A 77 -13.97 7.18 -2.48
N VAL A 78 -14.67 7.42 -3.56
CA VAL A 78 -16.12 7.42 -3.63
C VAL A 78 -16.55 6.61 -4.82
N TYR A 79 -17.47 5.69 -4.61
CA TYR A 79 -18.13 4.93 -5.65
C TYR A 79 -19.63 5.14 -5.52
N THR A 80 -20.25 5.62 -6.58
CA THR A 80 -21.71 5.78 -6.64
C THR A 80 -22.23 4.96 -7.79
N GLU A 81 -23.24 4.14 -7.54
CA GLU A 81 -23.98 3.41 -8.54
C GLU A 81 -25.42 3.89 -8.58
N ASN A 82 -25.89 4.25 -9.77
CA ASN A 82 -27.26 4.62 -10.02
C ASN A 82 -27.99 3.43 -10.66
N TYR A 83 -29.13 3.09 -10.10
CA TYR A 83 -29.87 1.89 -10.53
C TYR A 83 -30.89 2.28 -11.58
N VAL A 84 -31.95 2.68 -11.52
CA VAL A 84 -33.00 2.80 -12.56
C VAL A 84 -33.09 4.19 -13.19
N ALA A 85 -33.47 4.25 -14.48
CA ALA A 85 -33.44 5.44 -15.33
C ALA A 85 -34.23 6.64 -14.83
N ASP A 86 -35.41 6.40 -14.34
CA ASP A 86 -36.41 7.45 -14.07
C ASP A 86 -36.63 7.60 -12.55
N LYS A 87 -35.81 6.95 -11.78
CA LYS A 87 -36.01 6.79 -10.37
C LYS A 87 -34.75 7.16 -9.62
N GLU A 88 -34.94 7.86 -8.55
CA GLU A 88 -33.85 8.31 -7.69
C GLU A 88 -33.48 7.17 -6.72
N ALA A 89 -32.92 6.07 -7.28
CA ALA A 89 -32.35 4.97 -6.54
C ALA A 89 -30.86 4.90 -6.79
N TYR A 90 -30.05 4.96 -5.73
CA TYR A 90 -28.61 4.93 -5.82
C TYR A 90 -27.96 4.31 -4.56
N GLY A 91 -26.76 3.77 -4.74
CA GLY A 91 -25.88 3.38 -3.65
C GLY A 91 -24.57 4.16 -3.75
N THR A 92 -24.08 4.67 -2.64
CA THR A 92 -22.78 5.34 -2.58
C THR A 92 -21.95 4.72 -1.46
N ALA A 93 -20.72 4.36 -1.81
CA ALA A 93 -19.71 3.92 -0.87
C ALA A 93 -18.56 4.96 -0.83
N TRP A 94 -18.21 5.39 0.36
CA TRP A 94 -17.03 6.21 0.61
C TRP A 94 -16.04 5.39 1.39
N GLU A 95 -14.78 5.42 0.96
CA GLU A 95 -13.69 4.76 1.66
C GLU A 95 -12.60 5.78 1.99
N SER A 96 -12.08 5.70 3.18
CA SER A 96 -10.93 6.46 3.63
C SER A 96 -9.90 5.52 4.22
N GLN A 97 -8.66 5.62 3.76
CA GLN A 97 -7.55 4.83 4.28
C GLN A 97 -6.37 5.74 4.60
N ARG A 98 -5.75 5.50 5.75
CA ARG A 98 -4.54 6.18 6.18
C ARG A 98 -3.53 5.14 6.66
N ILE A 99 -2.29 5.24 6.15
CA ILE A 99 -1.18 4.42 6.63
C ILE A 99 -0.08 5.35 7.12
N THR A 100 0.40 5.12 8.33
CA THR A 100 1.52 5.86 8.92
C THR A 100 2.44 4.90 9.64
N GLY A 101 3.72 5.26 9.74
CA GLY A 101 4.66 4.50 10.52
C GLY A 101 6.10 4.81 10.21
N THR A 102 6.98 4.02 10.77
CA THR A 102 8.43 4.18 10.63
C THR A 102 9.08 2.87 10.19
N GLY A 103 10.24 3.00 9.56
CA GLY A 103 11.05 1.84 9.18
C GLY A 103 12.53 2.09 9.45
N TYR A 104 13.30 1.03 9.58
CA TYR A 104 14.74 1.07 9.80
C TYR A 104 15.44 0.05 8.92
N ASP A 105 16.57 0.45 8.34
CA ASP A 105 17.43 -0.46 7.61
C ASP A 105 18.90 -0.19 7.85
N ALA A 106 19.76 -1.12 7.41
CA ALA A 106 21.19 -0.99 7.42
C ALA A 106 21.77 -1.42 6.06
N LYS A 107 22.75 -0.65 5.58
CA LYS A 107 23.42 -0.90 4.31
C LYS A 107 24.91 -0.99 4.55
N LEU A 108 25.57 -1.98 3.96
CA LEU A 108 27.02 -2.16 4.03
C LEU A 108 27.56 -2.27 2.61
N GLY A 109 28.65 -1.54 2.33
CA GLY A 109 29.29 -1.57 1.03
C GLY A 109 30.79 -1.59 1.10
N ILE A 110 31.43 -2.21 0.12
CA ILE A 110 32.85 -2.22 -0.09
C ILE A 110 33.17 -1.87 -1.53
N ILE A 111 34.19 -1.05 -1.74
CA ILE A 111 34.79 -0.79 -3.06
C ILE A 111 36.25 -1.18 -2.97
N PHE A 112 36.71 -1.94 -3.95
CA PHE A 112 38.08 -2.40 -4.06
C PHE A 112 38.69 -1.99 -5.40
N ARG A 113 39.90 -1.43 -5.38
CA ARG A 113 40.71 -1.12 -6.56
C ARG A 113 41.87 -2.13 -6.63
N PRO A 114 41.77 -3.19 -7.44
CA PRO A 114 42.71 -4.30 -7.47
C PRO A 114 44.08 -3.91 -8.00
N VAL A 115 44.15 -2.96 -8.93
CA VAL A 115 45.38 -2.52 -9.58
C VAL A 115 45.63 -1.05 -9.25
N GLU A 116 46.82 -0.74 -8.71
CA GLU A 116 47.14 0.58 -8.16
C GLU A 116 47.11 1.71 -9.19
N ASP A 117 47.63 1.44 -10.39
CA ASP A 117 47.66 2.40 -11.49
C ASP A 117 46.44 2.35 -12.42
N SER A 118 45.46 1.52 -12.11
CA SER A 118 44.25 1.39 -12.92
C SER A 118 43.06 2.07 -12.23
N PRO A 119 42.20 2.79 -12.96
CA PRO A 119 40.97 3.31 -12.46
C PRO A 119 39.88 2.24 -12.26
N PHE A 120 40.15 0.97 -12.55
CA PHE A 120 39.22 -0.16 -12.42
C PHE A 120 38.87 -0.40 -10.95
N ARG A 121 37.59 -0.51 -10.68
CA ARG A 121 37.02 -0.73 -9.33
C ARG A 121 35.97 -1.83 -9.36
N ILE A 122 35.96 -2.62 -8.30
CA ILE A 122 34.95 -3.62 -8.01
C ILE A 122 34.23 -3.20 -6.74
N GLY A 123 32.91 -3.18 -6.75
CA GLY A 123 32.08 -2.90 -5.59
C GLY A 123 31.22 -4.11 -5.25
N ALA A 124 30.92 -4.26 -3.98
CA ALA A 124 29.89 -5.15 -3.48
C ALA A 124 29.12 -4.48 -2.34
N TYR A 125 27.85 -4.80 -2.22
CA TYR A 125 27.03 -4.28 -1.12
C TYR A 125 25.97 -5.28 -0.68
N VAL A 126 25.51 -5.10 0.54
CA VAL A 126 24.36 -5.78 1.09
C VAL A 126 23.49 -4.75 1.82
N ASN A 127 22.19 -4.80 1.54
CA ASN A 127 21.17 -4.00 2.22
C ASN A 127 20.27 -4.95 3.00
N SER A 128 20.06 -4.66 4.29
CA SER A 128 19.07 -5.36 5.08
C SER A 128 17.65 -5.09 4.54
N PRO A 129 16.65 -5.85 4.92
CA PRO A 129 15.28 -5.41 4.81
C PRO A 129 15.07 -4.06 5.49
N VAL A 130 14.13 -3.29 5.00
CA VAL A 130 13.53 -2.23 5.81
C VAL A 130 12.52 -2.90 6.73
N PHE A 131 12.72 -2.74 8.03
CA PHE A 131 11.83 -3.24 9.07
C PHE A 131 10.82 -2.14 9.38
N TYR A 132 9.66 -2.20 8.73
CA TYR A 132 8.58 -1.25 8.94
C TYR A 132 7.69 -1.66 10.10
N ASP A 133 7.30 -0.66 10.87
CA ASP A 133 6.26 -0.71 11.89
C ASP A 133 5.16 0.28 11.47
N LEU A 134 4.02 -0.25 11.04
CA LEU A 134 2.98 0.51 10.36
C LEU A 134 1.64 0.38 11.08
N SER A 135 0.88 1.46 11.05
CA SER A 135 -0.52 1.52 11.47
C SER A 135 -1.38 1.92 10.29
N MET A 136 -2.44 1.18 10.05
CA MET A 136 -3.44 1.45 9.02
C MET A 136 -4.79 1.71 9.70
N ASP A 137 -5.37 2.87 9.41
CA ASP A 137 -6.74 3.21 9.79
C ASP A 137 -7.59 3.24 8.52
N GLY A 138 -8.75 2.61 8.56
CA GLY A 138 -9.71 2.57 7.48
C GLY A 138 -11.12 2.89 7.96
N THR A 139 -11.87 3.63 7.14
CA THR A 139 -13.29 3.87 7.32
C THR A 139 -14.01 3.59 6.02
N ALA A 140 -15.13 2.90 6.08
CA ALA A 140 -16.02 2.70 4.95
C ALA A 140 -17.43 3.10 5.36
N ASP A 141 -18.01 4.01 4.60
CA ASP A 141 -19.37 4.48 4.76
C ASP A 141 -20.18 4.04 3.54
N LEU A 142 -21.35 3.48 3.79
CA LEU A 142 -22.29 3.07 2.74
C LEU A 142 -23.62 3.78 2.96
N GLU A 143 -24.15 4.31 1.88
CA GLU A 143 -25.52 4.85 1.80
C GLU A 143 -26.26 4.20 0.64
N LEU A 144 -27.47 3.75 0.90
CA LEU A 144 -28.41 3.28 -0.11
C LEU A 144 -29.70 4.08 0.01
N VAL A 145 -30.19 4.60 -1.09
CA VAL A 145 -31.40 5.41 -1.15
C VAL A 145 -32.28 4.92 -2.28
N ASP A 146 -33.58 4.74 -1.99
CA ASP A 146 -34.60 4.56 -3.01
C ASP A 146 -35.79 5.47 -2.73
N LYS A 147 -35.90 6.56 -3.49
CA LYS A 147 -36.99 7.53 -3.35
C LYS A 147 -38.31 7.08 -3.97
N ASN A 148 -38.34 5.92 -4.61
CA ASN A 148 -39.58 5.32 -5.13
C ASN A 148 -40.33 4.49 -4.11
N ILE A 149 -39.63 4.13 -3.04
CA ILE A 149 -40.22 3.42 -1.91
C ILE A 149 -40.42 4.43 -0.81
N THR A 150 -41.65 4.69 -0.42
CA THR A 150 -42.01 5.59 0.66
C THR A 150 -42.85 4.88 1.72
N ASP A 151 -42.63 5.23 2.97
CA ASP A 151 -43.52 4.80 4.06
C ASP A 151 -44.85 5.59 4.07
N ASP A 152 -45.77 5.22 4.97
CA ASP A 152 -47.07 5.88 5.13
C ASP A 152 -46.93 7.36 5.54
N LYS A 153 -45.76 7.82 5.93
CA LYS A 153 -45.46 9.20 6.32
C LYS A 153 -44.78 9.99 5.21
N GLY A 154 -44.47 9.35 4.08
CA GLY A 154 -43.79 9.93 2.94
C GLY A 154 -42.25 9.98 3.06
N ASN A 155 -41.64 9.25 4.02
CA ASN A 155 -40.18 9.13 4.07
C ASN A 155 -39.72 8.10 3.04
N TYR A 156 -38.55 8.34 2.41
CA TYR A 156 -37.97 7.41 1.45
C TYR A 156 -37.35 6.20 2.14
N ALA A 157 -37.21 5.12 1.41
CA ALA A 157 -36.37 4.01 1.83
C ALA A 157 -34.90 4.43 1.81
N GLU A 158 -34.27 4.41 2.96
CA GLU A 158 -32.89 4.81 3.16
C GLU A 158 -32.23 3.85 4.15
N ALA A 159 -31.00 3.44 3.84
CA ALA A 159 -30.18 2.67 4.76
C ALA A 159 -28.73 3.17 4.68
N SER A 160 -28.08 3.30 5.81
CA SER A 160 -26.68 3.67 5.91
C SER A 160 -25.95 2.82 6.93
N ASN A 161 -24.67 2.59 6.67
CA ASN A 161 -23.79 1.88 7.59
C ASN A 161 -22.38 2.48 7.51
N THR A 162 -21.76 2.61 8.67
CA THR A 162 -20.36 3.04 8.80
C THR A 162 -19.58 1.95 9.51
N ASN A 163 -18.47 1.54 8.92
CA ASN A 163 -17.51 0.64 9.53
C ASN A 163 -16.14 1.29 9.60
N SER A 164 -15.45 1.14 10.72
CA SER A 164 -14.09 1.62 10.92
C SER A 164 -13.22 0.51 11.49
N SER A 165 -11.98 0.44 10.98
CA SER A 165 -11.01 -0.56 11.38
C SER A 165 -9.65 0.08 11.55
N SER A 166 -8.90 -0.37 12.55
CA SER A 166 -7.49 0.00 12.76
C SER A 166 -6.65 -1.28 12.87
N LEU A 167 -5.51 -1.28 12.22
CA LEU A 167 -4.61 -2.43 12.15
C LEU A 167 -3.16 -1.98 12.31
N ASP A 168 -2.49 -2.53 13.31
CA ASP A 168 -1.04 -2.41 13.47
C ASP A 168 -0.34 -3.63 12.91
N TYR A 169 0.63 -3.42 12.01
CA TYR A 169 1.34 -4.51 11.36
C TYR A 169 2.82 -4.18 11.13
N ARG A 170 3.61 -5.24 10.94
CA ARG A 170 5.03 -5.16 10.58
C ARG A 170 5.21 -5.65 9.17
N LEU A 171 5.98 -4.92 8.39
CA LEU A 171 6.35 -5.27 7.04
C LEU A 171 7.87 -5.29 6.92
N ASN A 172 8.44 -6.43 6.54
CA ASN A 172 9.86 -6.56 6.25
C ASN A 172 10.04 -6.69 4.74
N THR A 173 10.84 -5.82 4.15
CA THR A 173 11.16 -5.88 2.72
C THR A 173 12.19 -6.96 2.41
N ALA A 174 12.56 -7.13 1.16
CA ALA A 174 13.58 -8.09 0.74
C ALA A 174 14.99 -7.64 1.14
N TRP A 175 15.86 -8.59 1.49
CA TRP A 175 17.31 -8.39 1.46
C TRP A 175 17.74 -8.13 0.04
N LYS A 176 18.74 -7.26 -0.14
CA LYS A 176 19.34 -6.98 -1.43
C LYS A 176 20.85 -7.10 -1.36
N THR A 177 21.44 -7.70 -2.37
CA THR A 177 22.89 -7.75 -2.53
C THR A 177 23.26 -7.37 -3.95
N GLY A 178 24.37 -6.69 -4.11
CA GLY A 178 24.82 -6.30 -5.45
C GLY A 178 26.33 -6.36 -5.60
N ILE A 179 26.74 -6.54 -6.85
CA ILE A 179 28.11 -6.47 -7.31
C ILE A 179 28.18 -5.42 -8.41
N SER A 180 29.17 -4.54 -8.34
CA SER A 180 29.37 -3.49 -9.33
C SER A 180 30.81 -3.49 -9.87
N LEU A 181 30.94 -3.10 -11.13
CA LEU A 181 32.22 -2.88 -11.80
C LEU A 181 32.22 -1.45 -12.32
N GLY A 182 33.34 -0.77 -12.17
CA GLY A 182 33.52 0.60 -12.66
C GLY A 182 34.90 0.79 -13.27
N HIS A 183 34.96 1.51 -14.37
CA HIS A 183 36.21 1.85 -15.05
C HIS A 183 36.11 3.21 -15.74
N THR A 184 37.19 4.00 -15.67
CA THR A 184 37.28 5.24 -16.43
C THR A 184 38.33 5.11 -17.52
N ILE A 185 38.05 5.65 -18.71
CA ILE A 185 38.93 5.64 -19.87
C ILE A 185 39.33 7.12 -20.15
N GLY A 186 40.59 7.43 -19.87
CA GLY A 186 41.04 8.80 -19.92
C GLY A 186 40.24 9.71 -18.99
N SER A 187 40.05 10.97 -19.38
CA SER A 187 39.30 11.98 -18.62
C SER A 187 37.84 12.12 -19.06
N ASN A 188 37.42 11.42 -20.10
CA ASN A 188 36.17 11.75 -20.82
C ASN A 188 35.11 10.66 -20.77
N LEU A 189 35.44 9.40 -20.41
CA LEU A 189 34.49 8.29 -20.40
C LEU A 189 34.56 7.51 -19.10
N ALA A 190 33.42 7.33 -18.46
CA ALA A 190 33.22 6.42 -17.32
C ALA A 190 32.21 5.34 -17.70
N LEU A 191 32.55 4.10 -17.43
CA LEU A 191 31.69 2.94 -17.63
C LEU A 191 31.43 2.27 -16.28
N GLY A 192 30.18 1.83 -16.08
CA GLY A 192 29.78 1.09 -14.89
C GLY A 192 28.75 0.03 -15.24
N ALA A 193 28.82 -1.09 -14.52
CA ALA A 193 27.80 -2.14 -14.56
C ALA A 193 27.51 -2.60 -13.13
N THR A 194 26.25 -2.83 -12.82
CA THR A 194 25.81 -3.34 -11.51
C THR A 194 24.82 -4.47 -11.73
N TYR A 195 25.02 -5.54 -10.98
CA TYR A 195 24.04 -6.62 -10.86
C TYR A 195 23.54 -6.65 -9.43
N GLU A 196 22.20 -6.59 -9.25
CA GLU A 196 21.52 -6.66 -7.95
C GLU A 196 20.63 -7.89 -7.91
N TYR A 197 20.64 -8.57 -6.78
CA TYR A 197 19.73 -9.67 -6.46
C TYR A 197 18.93 -9.33 -5.21
N ALA A 198 17.60 -9.44 -5.31
CA ALA A 198 16.66 -9.22 -4.21
C ALA A 198 16.00 -10.55 -3.80
N TRP A 199 16.03 -10.86 -2.50
CA TRP A 199 15.54 -12.12 -1.95
C TRP A 199 14.10 -11.96 -1.47
N TYR A 200 13.14 -11.91 -2.40
CA TYR A 200 11.72 -11.70 -2.11
C TYR A 200 11.10 -12.80 -1.24
N ASN A 201 11.65 -14.02 -1.27
CA ASN A 201 11.19 -15.13 -0.43
C ASN A 201 11.43 -14.95 1.08
N HIS A 202 12.13 -13.90 1.48
CA HIS A 202 12.37 -13.53 2.88
C HIS A 202 11.58 -12.28 3.30
N MET A 203 10.67 -11.82 2.45
CA MET A 203 9.72 -10.77 2.86
C MET A 203 8.72 -11.33 3.86
N ASP A 204 8.26 -10.49 4.76
CA ASP A 204 7.34 -10.90 5.82
C ASP A 204 6.36 -9.77 6.13
N ASN A 205 5.10 -10.12 6.33
CA ASN A 205 4.05 -9.21 6.74
C ASN A 205 3.26 -9.83 7.89
N ARG A 206 3.21 -9.18 9.05
CA ARG A 206 2.56 -9.70 10.26
C ARG A 206 1.74 -8.65 10.95
N VAL A 207 0.53 -9.01 11.31
CA VAL A 207 -0.30 -8.23 12.25
C VAL A 207 0.30 -8.33 13.66
N LYS A 208 0.35 -7.23 14.40
CA LYS A 208 0.97 -7.21 15.74
C LYS A 208 0.27 -8.11 16.76
N ASP A 209 -1.02 -8.34 16.61
CA ASP A 209 -1.82 -9.16 17.53
C ASP A 209 -1.81 -10.67 17.22
N GLY A 210 -0.83 -11.16 16.45
CA GLY A 210 -0.58 -12.58 16.24
C GLY A 210 -1.28 -13.23 15.05
N GLY A 211 -1.96 -12.46 14.21
CA GLY A 211 -2.45 -12.91 12.90
C GLY A 211 -1.30 -12.98 11.89
N TYR A 212 -1.15 -14.13 11.22
CA TYR A 212 -0.25 -14.28 10.08
C TYR A 212 -1.05 -14.05 8.80
N TYR A 213 -0.70 -13.02 8.03
CA TYR A 213 -1.18 -12.89 6.66
C TYR A 213 -0.07 -13.39 5.73
N ASP A 214 -0.28 -14.58 5.20
CA ASP A 214 0.51 -15.13 4.11
C ASP A 214 0.00 -14.47 2.82
N GLY A 215 0.77 -13.54 2.27
CA GLY A 215 0.42 -12.82 1.05
C GLY A 215 0.87 -13.56 -0.20
#